data_ad02f0d8faa18163b5377824f3756b1f
#
_entry.id   ad02f0d8faa18163b5377824f3756b1f
#
_cell.length_a   1.000
_cell.length_b   1.000
_cell.length_c   1.000
_cell.angle_alpha   90.00
_cell.angle_beta   90.00
_cell.angle_gamma   90.00
#
_symmetry.space_group_name_H-M   'P 1'
#
loop_
_entity.id
_entity.type
_entity.pdbx_description
1 polymer ?
#
loop_
_entity_poly.entity_id
_entity_poly.type
_entity_poly.pdbx_seq_one_letter_code
_entity_poly.pdbx_strand_id
1 'polypeptide(L)'
;TSKYVKKADGEVEIPTYFQSEFSKDINNFTVDELKAKNEAAEKFIESEEEESAVLLKNDNNALPLSKDEIKKVSLFGYTTVMPYYRSHSGGGGSQRTVSFLEALDSRDFSYNKALIAAYKELKLERNFKTIAEAPVSIYTNSVKDTFSAYNTAIVTISREAGENDDLTLNYADSDRTTHTILALNKNEKDMLSLVSEYRKNGTFNKFIVLLNTSNTMEVGWLDDYGVDACLYIGGPGMSTGFYGVADLLTGDVSPSGKLVDTYSTSSLSSPAMRNFGTISTKNLIYAEGI
;
A
#
# COMPACT_ATOMS: atom_id res chain seq x y z
N THR A 1 -11.32 -36.15 -16.33
CA THR A 1 -10.98 -36.04 -17.77
C THR A 1 -9.48 -35.91 -17.89
N SER A 2 -8.85 -36.91 -18.56
CA SER A 2 -7.40 -36.90 -18.77
C SER A 2 -7.01 -35.68 -19.63
N LYS A 3 -6.12 -34.86 -19.12
CA LYS A 3 -5.57 -33.70 -19.85
C LYS A 3 -4.48 -34.12 -20.86
N TYR A 4 -4.21 -35.42 -20.96
CA TYR A 4 -3.13 -35.96 -21.78
C TYR A 4 -3.67 -37.00 -22.76
N VAL A 5 -3.20 -36.96 -23.98
CA VAL A 5 -3.41 -38.03 -24.97
C VAL A 5 -2.17 -38.90 -24.98
N LYS A 6 -2.32 -40.17 -24.64
CA LYS A 6 -1.23 -41.13 -24.71
C LYS A 6 -1.14 -41.70 -26.12
N LYS A 7 -0.02 -41.44 -26.82
CA LYS A 7 0.24 -42.01 -28.13
C LYS A 7 0.52 -43.54 -28.07
N ALA A 8 0.41 -44.21 -29.18
CA ALA A 8 0.64 -45.63 -29.31
C ALA A 8 2.08 -46.08 -28.94
N ASP A 9 3.05 -45.18 -29.06
CA ASP A 9 4.45 -45.35 -28.67
C ASP A 9 4.73 -45.09 -27.18
N GLY A 10 3.70 -44.67 -26.44
CA GLY A 10 3.79 -44.37 -25.00
C GLY A 10 4.14 -42.90 -24.69
N GLU A 11 4.43 -42.06 -25.69
CA GLU A 11 4.59 -40.63 -25.50
C GLU A 11 3.27 -39.99 -25.10
N VAL A 12 3.37 -38.94 -24.29
CA VAL A 12 2.23 -38.15 -23.83
C VAL A 12 2.18 -36.83 -24.61
N GLU A 13 1.09 -36.63 -25.34
CA GLU A 13 0.84 -35.36 -26.03
C GLU A 13 -0.03 -34.46 -25.16
N ILE A 14 0.45 -33.25 -24.90
CA ILE A 14 -0.32 -32.20 -24.26
C ILE A 14 -1.07 -31.44 -25.39
N PRO A 15 -2.41 -31.43 -25.36
CA PRO A 15 -3.18 -30.70 -26.37
C PRO A 15 -2.76 -29.25 -26.47
N THR A 16 -2.69 -28.72 -27.70
CA THR A 16 -2.18 -27.38 -27.99
C THR A 16 -2.93 -26.26 -27.25
N TYR A 17 -4.20 -26.45 -26.93
CA TYR A 17 -4.98 -25.48 -26.13
C TYR A 17 -4.57 -25.39 -24.66
N PHE A 18 -3.71 -26.32 -24.17
CA PHE A 18 -3.05 -26.22 -22.86
C PHE A 18 -1.61 -25.71 -22.97
N GLN A 19 -1.10 -25.54 -24.18
CA GLN A 19 0.23 -24.95 -24.40
C GLN A 19 0.09 -23.43 -24.39
N SER A 20 0.53 -22.81 -23.29
CA SER A 20 0.74 -21.36 -23.30
C SER A 20 2.02 -21.02 -24.06
N GLU A 21 2.21 -19.78 -24.44
CA GLU A 21 3.49 -19.32 -24.98
C GLU A 21 4.66 -19.59 -24.03
N PHE A 22 4.37 -19.73 -22.74
CA PHE A 22 5.34 -20.08 -21.69
C PHE A 22 5.70 -21.58 -21.66
N SER A 23 5.04 -22.45 -22.42
CA SER A 23 5.42 -23.84 -22.55
C SER A 23 6.63 -24.07 -23.49
N LYS A 24 7.12 -23.03 -24.13
CA LYS A 24 8.42 -23.11 -24.81
C LYS A 24 9.50 -23.36 -23.78
N ASP A 25 10.37 -24.35 -24.07
CA ASP A 25 11.53 -24.60 -23.24
C ASP A 25 12.29 -23.28 -23.02
N ILE A 26 12.52 -22.91 -21.78
CA ILE A 26 13.25 -21.70 -21.40
C ILE A 26 14.63 -21.62 -22.08
N ASN A 27 15.22 -22.77 -22.40
CA ASN A 27 16.50 -22.86 -23.11
C ASN A 27 16.41 -22.38 -24.57
N ASN A 28 15.21 -22.23 -25.11
CA ASN A 28 14.99 -21.74 -26.48
C ASN A 28 14.83 -20.23 -26.57
N PHE A 29 14.90 -19.49 -25.45
CA PHE A 29 14.90 -18.03 -25.46
C PHE A 29 16.32 -17.49 -25.52
N THR A 30 16.53 -16.53 -26.38
CA THR A 30 17.75 -15.71 -26.32
C THR A 30 17.72 -14.78 -25.10
N VAL A 31 18.89 -14.32 -24.67
CA VAL A 31 19.01 -13.35 -23.56
C VAL A 31 18.21 -12.07 -23.86
N ASP A 32 18.21 -11.61 -25.11
CA ASP A 32 17.49 -10.41 -25.52
C ASP A 32 15.97 -10.60 -25.50
N GLU A 33 15.46 -11.77 -25.89
CA GLU A 33 14.04 -12.10 -25.76
C GLU A 33 13.60 -12.17 -24.29
N LEU A 34 14.43 -12.73 -23.40
CA LEU A 34 14.14 -12.75 -21.96
C LEU A 34 14.14 -11.33 -21.36
N LYS A 35 15.09 -10.48 -21.75
CA LYS A 35 15.10 -9.07 -21.33
C LYS A 35 13.85 -8.33 -21.79
N ALA A 36 13.49 -8.47 -23.07
CA ALA A 36 12.29 -7.83 -23.61
C ALA A 36 11.01 -8.29 -22.90
N LYS A 37 10.91 -9.58 -22.52
CA LYS A 37 9.78 -10.09 -21.73
C LYS A 37 9.76 -9.51 -20.33
N ASN A 38 10.90 -9.40 -19.68
CA ASN A 38 11.00 -8.79 -18.35
C ASN A 38 10.62 -7.30 -18.37
N GLU A 39 11.10 -6.55 -19.34
CA GLU A 39 10.74 -5.13 -19.54
C GLU A 39 9.25 -4.96 -19.80
N ALA A 40 8.65 -5.86 -20.59
CA ALA A 40 7.20 -5.85 -20.82
C ALA A 40 6.41 -6.17 -19.55
N ALA A 41 6.88 -7.12 -18.73
CA ALA A 41 6.27 -7.45 -17.45
C ALA A 41 6.41 -6.30 -16.43
N GLU A 42 7.55 -5.64 -16.38
CA GLU A 42 7.77 -4.47 -15.52
C GLU A 42 6.82 -3.33 -15.87
N LYS A 43 6.65 -3.02 -17.15
CA LYS A 43 5.67 -2.00 -17.63
C LYS A 43 4.24 -2.41 -17.35
N PHE A 44 3.92 -3.68 -17.45
CA PHE A 44 2.60 -4.18 -17.13
C PHE A 44 2.27 -3.99 -15.65
N ILE A 45 3.19 -4.33 -14.74
CA ILE A 45 3.03 -4.13 -13.28
C ILE A 45 2.86 -2.64 -12.94
N GLU A 46 3.61 -1.77 -13.60
CA GLU A 46 3.45 -0.32 -13.46
C GLU A 46 2.04 0.14 -13.86
N SER A 47 1.55 -0.31 -15.02
CA SER A 47 0.20 0.01 -15.50
C SER A 47 -0.91 -0.63 -14.64
N GLU A 48 -0.70 -1.81 -14.07
CA GLU A 48 -1.66 -2.42 -13.14
C GLU A 48 -1.87 -1.53 -11.90
N GLU A 49 -0.80 -0.97 -11.35
CA GLU A 49 -0.89 -0.04 -10.22
C GLU A 49 -1.61 1.26 -10.61
N GLU A 50 -1.29 1.83 -11.75
CA GLU A 50 -1.93 3.03 -12.28
C GLU A 50 -3.44 2.87 -12.44
N GLU A 51 -3.89 1.70 -12.93
CA GLU A 51 -5.30 1.40 -13.16
C GLU A 51 -6.03 0.96 -11.88
N SER A 52 -5.33 0.30 -10.94
CA SER A 52 -5.94 -0.25 -9.72
C SER A 52 -6.05 0.74 -8.58
N ALA A 53 -5.20 1.76 -8.53
CA ALA A 53 -5.23 2.77 -7.48
C ALA A 53 -6.55 3.55 -7.46
N VAL A 54 -7.05 3.82 -6.25
CA VAL A 54 -8.35 4.47 -6.05
C VAL A 54 -8.21 5.80 -5.33
N LEU A 55 -8.66 6.87 -5.94
CA LEU A 55 -8.72 8.19 -5.34
C LEU A 55 -9.95 8.28 -4.42
N LEU A 56 -9.74 8.15 -3.10
CA LEU A 56 -10.81 8.16 -2.10
C LEU A 56 -11.26 9.57 -1.73
N LYS A 57 -10.33 10.51 -1.75
CA LYS A 57 -10.57 11.92 -1.41
C LYS A 57 -9.63 12.80 -2.22
N ASN A 58 -10.10 13.97 -2.67
CA ASN A 58 -9.27 14.97 -3.35
C ASN A 58 -9.88 16.35 -3.25
N ASP A 59 -9.79 16.95 -2.07
CA ASP A 59 -10.33 18.29 -1.81
C ASP A 59 -9.44 19.35 -2.47
N ASN A 60 -10.08 20.34 -3.08
CA ASN A 60 -9.41 21.49 -3.72
C ASN A 60 -8.33 21.08 -4.75
N ASN A 61 -8.47 19.94 -5.39
CA ASN A 61 -7.48 19.39 -6.33
C ASN A 61 -6.08 19.30 -5.69
N ALA A 62 -6.00 18.72 -4.48
CA ALA A 62 -4.73 18.51 -3.79
C ALA A 62 -3.80 17.59 -4.58
N LEU A 63 -4.34 16.61 -5.31
CA LEU A 63 -3.66 15.82 -6.32
C LEU A 63 -4.19 16.18 -7.73
N PRO A 64 -3.36 16.10 -8.77
CA PRO A 64 -1.94 15.78 -8.72
C PRO A 64 -1.07 16.89 -8.15
N LEU A 65 0.16 16.55 -7.80
CA LEU A 65 1.18 17.50 -7.36
C LEU A 65 1.80 18.21 -8.58
N SER A 66 1.97 19.51 -8.47
CA SER A 66 2.70 20.30 -9.47
C SER A 66 4.22 20.00 -9.42
N LYS A 67 4.92 20.40 -10.48
CA LYS A 67 6.39 20.28 -10.59
C LYS A 67 7.15 20.96 -9.46
N ASP A 68 6.60 22.01 -8.88
CA ASP A 68 7.21 22.73 -7.75
C ASP A 68 6.91 22.02 -6.42
N GLU A 69 5.73 21.43 -6.28
CA GLU A 69 5.32 20.74 -5.06
C GLU A 69 6.08 19.44 -4.86
N ILE A 70 6.33 18.65 -5.92
CA ILE A 70 7.15 17.42 -5.84
C ILE A 70 8.58 17.70 -5.36
N LYS A 71 9.06 18.93 -5.46
CA LYS A 71 10.39 19.34 -4.96
C LYS A 71 10.42 19.68 -3.47
N LYS A 72 9.26 19.70 -2.79
CA LYS A 72 9.13 20.19 -1.41
C LYS A 72 8.25 19.26 -0.56
N VAL A 73 8.60 17.97 -0.51
CA VAL A 73 7.81 16.94 0.15
C VAL A 73 8.43 16.50 1.46
N SER A 74 7.63 16.40 2.52
CA SER A 74 7.95 15.64 3.73
C SER A 74 7.16 14.33 3.73
N LEU A 75 7.88 13.20 3.77
CA LEU A 75 7.29 11.86 3.75
C LEU A 75 7.22 11.32 5.17
N PHE A 76 6.00 11.05 5.63
CA PHE A 76 5.72 10.54 6.96
C PHE A 76 5.24 9.09 6.90
N GLY A 77 5.43 8.38 8.02
CA GLY A 77 5.08 6.98 8.18
C GLY A 77 6.27 6.05 7.95
N TYR A 78 6.44 5.08 8.85
CA TYR A 78 7.50 4.07 8.73
C TYR A 78 7.41 3.30 7.41
N THR A 79 6.21 3.16 6.88
CA THR A 79 5.90 2.56 5.58
C THR A 79 6.64 3.23 4.41
N THR A 80 6.99 4.52 4.52
CA THR A 80 7.79 5.20 3.49
C THR A 80 9.14 4.54 3.24
N VAL A 81 9.77 4.01 4.29
CA VAL A 81 11.08 3.32 4.20
C VAL A 81 10.93 1.80 4.21
N MET A 82 9.79 1.29 4.61
CA MET A 82 9.46 -0.14 4.70
C MET A 82 8.05 -0.39 4.15
N PRO A 83 7.84 -0.20 2.82
CA PRO A 83 6.51 -0.33 2.25
C PRO A 83 6.02 -1.77 2.24
N TYR A 84 4.70 -1.91 2.16
CA TYR A 84 4.03 -3.16 1.90
C TYR A 84 3.95 -3.37 0.39
N TYR A 85 4.54 -4.43 -0.11
CA TYR A 85 4.60 -4.71 -1.54
C TYR A 85 3.51 -5.66 -2.02
N ARG A 86 3.15 -6.64 -1.19
CA ARG A 86 2.23 -7.72 -1.54
C ARG A 86 1.71 -8.42 -0.29
N SER A 87 0.67 -9.24 -0.42
CA SER A 87 0.19 -10.06 0.69
C SER A 87 1.28 -10.99 1.22
N HIS A 88 1.21 -11.33 2.51
CA HIS A 88 2.18 -12.18 3.19
C HIS A 88 2.37 -13.54 2.50
N SER A 89 1.28 -14.15 2.04
CA SER A 89 1.26 -15.45 1.37
C SER A 89 1.35 -15.36 -0.16
N GLY A 90 1.44 -14.17 -0.72
CA GLY A 90 1.60 -13.98 -2.16
C GLY A 90 2.88 -14.63 -2.67
N GLY A 91 2.76 -15.63 -3.55
CA GLY A 91 3.88 -16.33 -4.17
C GLY A 91 4.68 -15.42 -5.11
N GLY A 92 5.88 -15.88 -5.45
CA GLY A 92 6.75 -15.22 -6.40
C GLY A 92 7.60 -14.11 -5.78
N GLY A 93 8.86 -14.10 -6.13
CA GLY A 93 9.79 -13.01 -5.90
C GLY A 93 10.05 -12.28 -7.20
N SER A 94 10.41 -11.02 -7.13
CA SER A 94 11.01 -10.29 -8.24
C SER A 94 12.53 -10.30 -8.07
N GLN A 95 13.26 -10.35 -9.19
CA GLN A 95 14.72 -10.15 -9.16
C GLN A 95 15.07 -8.69 -8.85
N ARG A 96 14.14 -7.78 -9.11
CA ARG A 96 14.25 -6.35 -8.83
C ARG A 96 13.03 -5.91 -8.04
N THR A 97 13.26 -5.20 -6.94
CA THR A 97 12.22 -4.55 -6.14
C THR A 97 12.50 -3.06 -6.12
N VAL A 98 11.58 -2.30 -6.68
CA VAL A 98 11.64 -0.83 -6.66
C VAL A 98 11.04 -0.35 -5.34
N SER A 99 11.82 0.37 -4.55
CA SER A 99 11.32 1.00 -3.33
C SER A 99 10.48 2.24 -3.65
N PHE A 100 9.62 2.65 -2.71
CA PHE A 100 8.87 3.89 -2.87
C PHE A 100 9.79 5.11 -3.06
N LEU A 101 10.90 5.18 -2.32
CA LEU A 101 11.87 6.28 -2.47
C LEU A 101 12.56 6.26 -3.83
N GLU A 102 12.92 5.08 -4.35
CA GLU A 102 13.49 4.94 -5.69
C GLU A 102 12.51 5.40 -6.77
N ALA A 103 11.23 5.04 -6.65
CA ALA A 103 10.19 5.49 -7.56
C ALA A 103 10.03 7.02 -7.55
N LEU A 104 10.00 7.61 -6.36
CA LEU A 104 9.95 9.07 -6.23
C LEU A 104 11.19 9.76 -6.83
N ASP A 105 12.39 9.23 -6.57
CA ASP A 105 13.64 9.76 -7.14
C ASP A 105 13.59 9.71 -8.67
N SER A 106 13.00 8.68 -9.28
CA SER A 106 12.86 8.53 -10.74
C SER A 106 11.90 9.54 -11.38
N ARG A 107 11.02 10.15 -10.61
CA ARG A 107 10.06 11.19 -11.04
C ARG A 107 10.45 12.58 -10.48
N ASP A 108 11.74 12.76 -10.21
CA ASP A 108 12.33 14.03 -9.78
C ASP A 108 11.79 14.59 -8.46
N PHE A 109 11.25 13.78 -7.57
CA PHE A 109 10.86 14.24 -6.24
C PHE A 109 12.08 14.68 -5.41
N SER A 110 11.89 15.70 -4.60
CA SER A 110 12.82 16.09 -3.55
C SER A 110 12.09 16.08 -2.20
N TYR A 111 12.61 15.30 -1.27
CA TYR A 111 11.95 15.07 0.01
C TYR A 111 12.89 15.26 1.20
N ASN A 112 12.31 15.41 2.37
CA ASN A 112 12.99 15.67 3.63
C ASN A 112 13.92 14.50 4.02
N LYS A 113 15.21 14.67 3.75
CA LYS A 113 16.22 13.62 4.02
C LYS A 113 16.45 13.40 5.52
N ALA A 114 16.28 14.43 6.38
CA ALA A 114 16.42 14.28 7.83
C ALA A 114 15.32 13.41 8.41
N LEU A 115 14.07 13.58 7.93
CA LEU A 115 12.95 12.76 8.32
C LEU A 115 13.12 11.30 7.86
N ILE A 116 13.56 11.09 6.61
CA ILE A 116 13.85 9.73 6.11
C ILE A 116 14.98 9.06 6.90
N ALA A 117 16.02 9.81 7.27
CA ALA A 117 17.11 9.27 8.09
C ALA A 117 16.60 8.80 9.46
N ALA A 118 15.74 9.59 10.10
CA ALA A 118 15.13 9.22 11.39
C ALA A 118 14.32 7.91 11.29
N TYR A 119 13.57 7.71 10.21
CA TYR A 119 12.85 6.44 9.99
C TYR A 119 13.80 5.28 9.71
N LYS A 120 14.87 5.47 8.93
CA LYS A 120 15.81 4.39 8.57
C LYS A 120 16.63 3.86 9.75
N GLU A 121 16.76 4.64 10.81
CA GLU A 121 17.42 4.20 12.06
C GLU A 121 16.55 3.24 12.86
N LEU A 122 15.23 3.22 12.62
CA LEU A 122 14.31 2.32 13.30
C LEU A 122 14.39 0.91 12.70
N LYS A 123 14.20 -0.06 13.58
CA LYS A 123 14.06 -1.48 13.20
C LYS A 123 12.77 -2.01 13.79
N LEU A 124 11.64 -1.51 13.27
CA LEU A 124 10.33 -1.97 13.72
C LEU A 124 9.99 -3.29 13.05
N GLU A 125 9.49 -4.22 13.84
CA GLU A 125 8.94 -5.46 13.33
C GLU A 125 7.58 -5.19 12.68
N ARG A 126 7.38 -5.73 11.48
CA ARG A 126 6.13 -5.61 10.73
C ARG A 126 5.63 -6.99 10.31
N ASN A 127 4.40 -7.25 10.64
CA ASN A 127 3.66 -8.44 10.22
C ASN A 127 2.15 -8.16 10.34
N PHE A 128 1.32 -9.12 9.91
CA PHE A 128 -0.15 -9.00 9.95
C PHE A 128 -0.77 -8.90 11.36
N LYS A 129 0.01 -9.04 12.42
CA LYS A 129 -0.41 -8.90 13.84
C LYS A 129 0.08 -7.62 14.50
N THR A 130 0.93 -6.85 13.81
CA THR A 130 1.54 -5.64 14.36
C THR A 130 1.38 -4.46 13.41
N ILE A 131 1.12 -3.29 13.97
CA ILE A 131 1.16 -2.03 13.23
C ILE A 131 2.53 -1.41 13.47
N ALA A 132 3.37 -1.44 12.44
CA ALA A 132 4.72 -0.90 12.52
C ALA A 132 4.71 0.60 12.19
N GLU A 133 4.47 1.44 13.20
CA GLU A 133 4.60 2.89 13.07
C GLU A 133 5.52 3.45 14.15
N ALA A 134 6.30 4.45 13.76
CA ALA A 134 7.28 5.11 14.59
C ALA A 134 6.65 5.88 15.75
N PRO A 135 7.22 5.83 16.97
CA PRO A 135 6.77 6.67 18.06
C PRO A 135 7.03 8.14 17.75
N VAL A 136 6.18 9.03 18.26
CA VAL A 136 6.28 10.49 18.03
C VAL A 136 7.63 11.08 18.46
N SER A 137 8.38 10.38 19.32
CA SER A 137 9.70 10.80 19.80
C SER A 137 10.78 10.89 18.72
N ILE A 138 10.59 10.25 17.54
CA ILE A 138 11.52 10.39 16.42
C ILE A 138 11.47 11.80 15.81
N TYR A 139 10.36 12.51 15.96
CA TYR A 139 10.21 13.89 15.49
C TYR A 139 10.85 14.85 16.50
N THR A 140 12.16 14.76 16.64
CA THR A 140 12.94 15.65 17.47
C THR A 140 12.84 17.11 17.01
N ASN A 141 13.25 18.06 17.82
CA ASN A 141 13.25 19.46 17.38
C ASN A 141 14.08 19.65 16.12
N SER A 142 15.24 19.01 16.01
CA SER A 142 16.08 19.07 14.82
C SER A 142 15.39 18.52 13.55
N VAL A 143 14.54 17.52 13.66
CA VAL A 143 13.71 17.04 12.55
C VAL A 143 12.59 18.01 12.24
N LYS A 144 11.86 18.49 13.26
CA LYS A 144 10.76 19.44 13.10
C LYS A 144 11.21 20.79 12.49
N ASP A 145 12.38 21.27 12.86
CA ASP A 145 12.96 22.51 12.31
C ASP A 145 13.16 22.44 10.79
N THR A 146 13.31 21.22 10.23
CA THR A 146 13.42 21.02 8.78
C THR A 146 12.09 21.15 8.04
N PHE A 147 10.95 21.03 8.71
CA PHE A 147 9.64 21.02 8.04
C PHE A 147 9.33 22.32 7.29
N SER A 148 9.83 23.45 7.77
CA SER A 148 9.64 24.75 7.13
C SER A 148 10.23 24.87 5.71
N ALA A 149 11.13 23.97 5.33
CA ALA A 149 11.69 23.90 3.97
C ALA A 149 10.77 23.15 2.98
N TYR A 150 9.71 22.54 3.47
CA TYR A 150 8.80 21.71 2.69
C TYR A 150 7.36 22.20 2.85
N ASN A 151 6.55 22.05 1.82
CA ASN A 151 5.16 22.55 1.83
C ASN A 151 4.10 21.48 1.56
N THR A 152 4.52 20.24 1.34
CA THR A 152 3.64 19.09 1.08
C THR A 152 3.97 17.98 2.04
N ALA A 153 2.99 17.51 2.79
CA ALA A 153 3.11 16.31 3.62
C ALA A 153 2.43 15.13 2.92
N ILE A 154 3.15 14.03 2.74
CA ILE A 154 2.60 12.74 2.31
C ILE A 154 2.79 11.76 3.45
N VAL A 155 1.69 11.20 3.93
CA VAL A 155 1.67 10.20 5.00
C VAL A 155 1.29 8.85 4.42
N THR A 156 2.09 7.81 4.67
CA THR A 156 1.80 6.46 4.22
C THR A 156 1.40 5.59 5.40
N ILE A 157 0.18 5.03 5.35
CA ILE A 157 -0.39 4.12 6.35
C ILE A 157 -0.44 2.73 5.73
N SER A 158 -0.04 1.70 6.46
CA SER A 158 -0.08 0.33 5.94
C SER A 158 -0.70 -0.68 6.89
N ARG A 159 -1.30 -1.71 6.29
CA ARG A 159 -1.72 -2.95 6.97
C ARG A 159 -1.29 -4.13 6.12
N GLU A 160 -0.59 -5.05 6.74
CA GLU A 160 -0.22 -6.31 6.12
C GLU A 160 -1.31 -7.35 6.36
N ALA A 161 -1.61 -8.15 5.34
CA ALA A 161 -2.49 -9.30 5.45
C ALA A 161 -1.93 -10.47 4.67
N GLY A 162 -2.46 -11.64 4.93
CA GLY A 162 -2.03 -12.86 4.24
C GLY A 162 -3.12 -13.93 4.24
N GLU A 163 -2.92 -14.91 3.39
CA GLU A 163 -3.77 -16.07 3.28
C GLU A 163 -3.74 -16.87 4.60
N ASN A 164 -4.91 -17.37 5.03
CA ASN A 164 -5.14 -18.12 6.26
C ASN A 164 -4.87 -17.36 7.58
N ASP A 165 -4.71 -16.05 7.53
CA ASP A 165 -4.47 -15.23 8.71
C ASP A 165 -5.58 -14.18 8.88
N ASP A 166 -6.40 -14.40 9.89
CA ASP A 166 -7.43 -13.42 10.27
C ASP A 166 -6.80 -12.21 10.96
N LEU A 167 -7.26 -11.03 10.56
CA LEU A 167 -6.89 -9.79 11.23
C LEU A 167 -7.64 -9.65 12.56
N THR A 168 -6.90 -9.26 13.60
CA THR A 168 -7.49 -9.18 14.93
C THR A 168 -8.46 -8.01 15.10
N LEU A 169 -9.59 -8.27 15.75
CA LEU A 169 -10.51 -7.25 16.22
C LEU A 169 -10.07 -6.64 17.57
N ASN A 170 -9.11 -7.26 18.24
CA ASN A 170 -8.63 -6.90 19.57
C ASN A 170 -7.13 -6.63 19.54
N TYR A 171 -6.71 -5.64 18.75
CA TYR A 171 -5.34 -5.17 18.75
C TYR A 171 -5.07 -4.38 20.03
N ALA A 172 -4.06 -4.82 20.80
CA ALA A 172 -3.63 -4.12 22.01
C ALA A 172 -2.57 -3.07 21.65
N ASP A 173 -2.92 -1.82 21.81
CA ASP A 173 -2.05 -0.69 21.51
C ASP A 173 -1.06 -0.38 22.66
N SER A 174 -0.07 0.41 22.36
CA SER A 174 0.99 0.83 23.30
C SER A 174 0.46 1.62 24.51
N ASP A 175 -0.67 2.31 24.35
CA ASP A 175 -1.37 3.03 25.43
C ASP A 175 -2.37 2.16 26.21
N ARG A 176 -2.38 0.84 25.98
CA ARG A 176 -3.28 -0.16 26.57
C ARG A 176 -4.75 -0.04 26.11
N THR A 177 -5.04 0.76 25.10
CA THR A 177 -6.35 0.70 24.45
C THR A 177 -6.43 -0.54 23.57
N THR A 178 -7.65 -0.98 23.30
CA THR A 178 -7.93 -2.12 22.40
C THR A 178 -8.84 -1.65 21.30
N HIS A 179 -8.48 -1.97 20.07
CA HIS A 179 -9.26 -1.62 18.88
C HIS A 179 -9.04 -2.66 17.77
N THR A 180 -9.73 -2.54 16.65
CA THR A 180 -9.45 -3.40 15.50
C THR A 180 -8.11 -3.01 14.89
N ILE A 181 -7.37 -3.95 14.32
CA ILE A 181 -6.13 -3.64 13.61
C ILE A 181 -6.38 -2.74 12.37
N LEU A 182 -7.63 -2.64 11.91
CA LEU A 182 -8.03 -1.78 10.80
C LEU A 182 -8.21 -0.31 11.22
N ALA A 183 -8.27 -0.03 12.51
CA ALA A 183 -8.25 1.32 13.05
C ALA A 183 -6.80 1.85 13.18
N LEU A 184 -6.65 3.15 13.33
CA LEU A 184 -5.36 3.77 13.61
C LEU A 184 -4.87 3.41 15.01
N ASN A 185 -3.58 3.04 15.13
CA ASN A 185 -2.93 2.89 16.42
C ASN A 185 -2.49 4.25 16.99
N LYS A 186 -2.00 4.23 18.24
CA LYS A 186 -1.56 5.45 18.91
C LYS A 186 -0.46 6.19 18.15
N ASN A 187 0.55 5.50 17.64
CA ASN A 187 1.66 6.14 16.94
C ASN A 187 1.20 6.79 15.63
N GLU A 188 0.30 6.15 14.90
CA GLU A 188 -0.32 6.73 13.70
C GLU A 188 -1.15 7.97 14.04
N LYS A 189 -1.95 7.93 15.11
CA LYS A 189 -2.72 9.08 15.59
C LYS A 189 -1.83 10.25 16.00
N ASP A 190 -0.74 9.96 16.71
CA ASP A 190 0.23 10.99 17.14
C ASP A 190 0.92 11.62 15.91
N MET A 191 1.32 10.82 14.92
CA MET A 191 1.90 11.30 13.67
C MET A 191 0.91 12.17 12.88
N LEU A 192 -0.33 11.69 12.68
CA LEU A 192 -1.38 12.44 11.97
C LEU A 192 -1.72 13.74 12.69
N SER A 193 -1.75 13.74 14.03
CA SER A 193 -1.95 14.95 14.84
C SER A 193 -0.84 15.97 14.60
N LEU A 194 0.41 15.53 14.58
CA LEU A 194 1.56 16.37 14.26
C LEU A 194 1.43 16.98 12.86
N VAL A 195 1.17 16.18 11.84
CA VAL A 195 1.03 16.65 10.45
C VAL A 195 -0.14 17.63 10.34
N SER A 196 -1.29 17.32 10.99
CA SER A 196 -2.46 18.19 11.04
C SER A 196 -2.15 19.54 11.66
N GLU A 197 -1.35 19.60 12.74
CA GLU A 197 -0.90 20.84 13.36
C GLU A 197 -0.09 21.68 12.38
N TYR A 198 0.90 21.09 11.70
CA TYR A 198 1.73 21.79 10.70
C TYR A 198 0.94 22.16 9.44
N ARG A 199 -0.13 21.44 9.11
CA ARG A 199 -1.08 21.81 8.04
C ARG A 199 -1.90 23.03 8.45
N LYS A 200 -2.41 23.06 9.69
CA LYS A 200 -3.22 24.16 10.22
C LYS A 200 -2.44 25.46 10.40
N ASN A 201 -1.17 25.39 10.78
CA ASN A 201 -0.31 26.56 10.95
C ASN A 201 0.30 27.06 9.62
N GLY A 202 0.00 26.42 8.50
CA GLY A 202 0.42 26.84 7.15
C GLY A 202 1.84 26.41 6.76
N THR A 203 2.52 25.58 7.53
CA THR A 203 3.81 24.99 7.13
C THR A 203 3.60 24.04 5.95
N PHE A 204 2.64 23.14 6.05
CA PHE A 204 2.22 22.31 4.91
C PHE A 204 0.98 22.92 4.25
N ASN A 205 1.04 23.10 2.94
CA ASN A 205 -0.08 23.56 2.12
C ASN A 205 -0.98 22.41 1.67
N LYS A 206 -0.44 21.20 1.63
CA LYS A 206 -1.13 19.96 1.27
C LYS A 206 -0.81 18.86 2.26
N PHE A 207 -1.83 18.08 2.63
CA PHE A 207 -1.73 16.90 3.44
C PHE A 207 -2.37 15.73 2.70
N ILE A 208 -1.53 14.82 2.20
CA ILE A 208 -1.93 13.68 1.38
C ILE A 208 -1.69 12.40 2.17
N VAL A 209 -2.61 11.45 2.04
CA VAL A 209 -2.47 10.11 2.62
C VAL A 209 -2.41 9.07 1.51
N LEU A 210 -1.48 8.14 1.64
CA LEU A 210 -1.41 6.92 0.85
C LEU A 210 -1.79 5.73 1.73
N LEU A 211 -2.80 4.96 1.31
CA LEU A 211 -3.19 3.71 1.96
C LEU A 211 -2.51 2.54 1.24
N ASN A 212 -1.39 2.09 1.79
CA ASN A 212 -0.62 0.94 1.32
C ASN A 212 -1.07 -0.32 2.07
N THR A 213 -2.23 -0.82 1.70
CA THR A 213 -2.90 -1.91 2.42
C THR A 213 -3.74 -2.76 1.48
N SER A 214 -3.75 -4.07 1.67
CA SER A 214 -4.65 -4.98 0.96
C SER A 214 -6.01 -5.17 1.65
N ASN A 215 -6.22 -4.51 2.79
CA ASN A 215 -7.44 -4.60 3.58
C ASN A 215 -8.21 -3.29 3.55
N THR A 216 -9.52 -3.38 3.76
CA THR A 216 -10.32 -2.21 4.10
C THR A 216 -9.82 -1.63 5.42
N MET A 217 -9.61 -0.33 5.47
CA MET A 217 -9.31 0.40 6.70
C MET A 217 -10.49 1.27 7.13
N GLU A 218 -10.51 1.61 8.41
CA GLU A 218 -11.35 2.71 8.87
C GLU A 218 -10.79 4.01 8.32
N VAL A 219 -11.64 4.83 7.69
CA VAL A 219 -11.22 6.07 7.01
C VAL A 219 -11.96 7.33 7.50
N GLY A 220 -12.79 7.20 8.53
CA GLY A 220 -13.51 8.35 9.10
C GLY A 220 -12.59 9.45 9.63
N TRP A 221 -11.38 9.10 10.02
CA TRP A 221 -10.37 10.01 10.52
C TRP A 221 -9.77 10.96 9.46
N LEU A 222 -9.98 10.72 8.17
CA LEU A 222 -9.45 11.58 7.12
C LEU A 222 -9.91 13.04 7.29
N ASP A 223 -11.18 13.26 7.62
CA ASP A 223 -11.73 14.58 7.86
C ASP A 223 -11.31 15.16 9.21
N ASP A 224 -11.22 14.33 10.25
CA ASP A 224 -10.83 14.75 11.60
C ASP A 224 -9.42 15.36 11.62
N TYR A 225 -8.49 14.83 10.85
CA TYR A 225 -7.12 15.33 10.73
C TYR A 225 -6.95 16.38 9.62
N GLY A 226 -7.98 16.63 8.81
CA GLY A 226 -7.92 17.61 7.72
C GLY A 226 -7.04 17.15 6.56
N VAL A 227 -7.13 15.88 6.19
CA VAL A 227 -6.46 15.31 5.01
C VAL A 227 -7.07 15.90 3.75
N ASP A 228 -6.25 16.46 2.86
CA ASP A 228 -6.71 17.08 1.61
C ASP A 228 -6.96 16.01 0.52
N ALA A 229 -6.11 15.00 0.43
CA ALA A 229 -6.29 13.89 -0.53
C ALA A 229 -5.92 12.53 0.08
N CYS A 230 -6.61 11.49 -0.35
CA CYS A 230 -6.31 10.12 0.03
C CYS A 230 -6.34 9.23 -1.20
N LEU A 231 -5.24 8.53 -1.46
CA LEU A 231 -5.08 7.57 -2.53
C LEU A 231 -4.87 6.18 -1.93
N TYR A 232 -5.73 5.23 -2.28
CA TYR A 232 -5.52 3.82 -2.00
C TYR A 232 -4.61 3.23 -3.08
N ILE A 233 -3.49 2.66 -2.67
CA ILE A 233 -2.45 2.11 -3.54
C ILE A 233 -2.27 0.59 -3.36
N GLY A 234 -3.07 -0.05 -2.56
CA GLY A 234 -2.96 -1.50 -2.35
C GLY A 234 -1.57 -1.96 -1.92
N GLY A 235 -1.12 -3.05 -2.48
CA GLY A 235 0.25 -3.52 -2.45
C GLY A 235 0.82 -3.50 -3.86
N PRO A 236 1.62 -2.49 -4.25
CA PRO A 236 2.04 -2.23 -5.64
C PRO A 236 2.88 -3.34 -6.30
N GLY A 237 3.14 -4.42 -5.58
CA GLY A 237 3.94 -5.53 -6.09
C GLY A 237 5.44 -5.35 -5.85
N MET A 238 6.18 -6.45 -6.02
CA MET A 238 7.61 -6.50 -5.72
C MET A 238 8.51 -6.09 -6.90
N SER A 239 8.00 -5.51 -7.96
CA SER A 239 8.77 -5.07 -9.11
C SER A 239 8.70 -3.55 -9.26
N THR A 240 7.95 -3.06 -10.20
CA THR A 240 7.94 -1.66 -10.65
C THR A 240 6.68 -0.88 -10.28
N GLY A 241 5.73 -1.49 -9.56
CA GLY A 241 4.44 -0.85 -9.26
C GLY A 241 4.54 0.49 -8.54
N PHE A 242 5.58 0.71 -7.71
CA PHE A 242 5.78 2.03 -7.11
C PHE A 242 6.08 3.15 -8.12
N TYR A 243 6.53 2.83 -9.33
CA TYR A 243 6.62 3.84 -10.40
C TYR A 243 5.21 4.35 -10.76
N GLY A 244 4.22 3.45 -10.90
CA GLY A 244 2.83 3.84 -11.10
C GLY A 244 2.28 4.73 -9.98
N VAL A 245 2.62 4.45 -8.72
CA VAL A 245 2.27 5.35 -7.59
C VAL A 245 2.87 6.73 -7.78
N ALA A 246 4.13 6.84 -8.22
CA ALA A 246 4.77 8.13 -8.46
C ALA A 246 4.11 8.87 -9.63
N ASP A 247 3.72 8.17 -10.71
CA ASP A 247 3.01 8.74 -11.87
C ASP A 247 1.61 9.26 -11.50
N LEU A 248 0.91 8.55 -10.60
CA LEU A 248 -0.35 9.01 -10.04
C LEU A 248 -0.19 10.29 -9.20
N LEU A 249 0.89 10.40 -8.43
CA LEU A 249 1.18 11.59 -7.62
C LEU A 249 1.53 12.80 -8.48
N THR A 250 2.23 12.61 -9.60
CA THR A 250 2.59 13.69 -10.54
C THR A 250 1.47 14.03 -11.51
N GLY A 251 0.48 13.14 -11.68
CA GLY A 251 -0.60 13.30 -12.63
C GLY A 251 -0.23 12.94 -14.07
N ASP A 252 0.88 12.24 -14.26
CA ASP A 252 1.22 11.63 -15.56
C ASP A 252 0.14 10.62 -15.96
N VAL A 253 -0.48 9.98 -14.95
CA VAL A 253 -1.66 9.12 -15.08
C VAL A 253 -2.73 9.50 -14.07
N SER A 254 -4.01 9.36 -14.42
CA SER A 254 -5.13 9.57 -13.51
C SER A 254 -5.57 8.24 -12.89
N PRO A 255 -5.80 8.19 -11.57
CA PRO A 255 -6.30 6.99 -10.91
C PRO A 255 -7.69 6.63 -11.45
N SER A 256 -7.88 5.37 -11.85
CA SER A 256 -9.13 4.90 -12.46
C SER A 256 -9.77 3.73 -11.72
N GLY A 257 -9.10 3.21 -10.70
CA GLY A 257 -9.56 2.09 -9.89
C GLY A 257 -10.85 2.38 -9.15
N LYS A 258 -11.54 1.31 -8.76
CA LYS A 258 -12.75 1.35 -7.93
C LYS A 258 -12.61 0.38 -6.79
N LEU A 259 -13.05 0.79 -5.60
CA LEU A 259 -13.08 -0.11 -4.46
C LEU A 259 -14.00 -1.30 -4.74
N VAL A 260 -13.54 -2.47 -4.35
CA VAL A 260 -14.29 -3.73 -4.41
C VAL A 260 -15.09 -3.98 -3.13
N ASP A 261 -14.85 -3.17 -2.10
CA ASP A 261 -15.48 -3.27 -0.79
C ASP A 261 -15.79 -1.88 -0.22
N THR A 262 -16.59 -1.83 0.86
CA THR A 262 -16.95 -0.58 1.53
C THR A 262 -15.92 -0.23 2.59
N TYR A 263 -15.30 0.94 2.49
CA TYR A 263 -14.47 1.53 3.54
C TYR A 263 -15.36 2.29 4.52
N SER A 264 -15.42 1.80 5.74
CA SER A 264 -16.28 2.35 6.78
C SER A 264 -15.58 3.42 7.62
N THR A 265 -16.36 4.23 8.31
CA THR A 265 -15.83 5.15 9.35
C THR A 265 -15.39 4.39 10.59
N SER A 266 -15.99 3.22 10.86
CA SER A 266 -15.65 2.30 11.93
C SER A 266 -16.00 0.88 11.51
N SER A 267 -15.04 -0.04 11.58
CA SER A 267 -15.24 -1.45 11.24
C SER A 267 -16.35 -2.10 12.06
N LEU A 268 -16.48 -1.74 13.35
CA LEU A 268 -17.48 -2.30 14.24
C LEU A 268 -18.89 -1.72 14.04
N SER A 269 -19.10 -0.81 13.08
CA SER A 269 -20.44 -0.38 12.67
C SER A 269 -21.19 -1.46 11.89
N SER A 270 -20.46 -2.37 11.25
CA SER A 270 -21.02 -3.51 10.54
C SER A 270 -21.40 -4.65 11.50
N PRO A 271 -22.64 -5.19 11.43
CA PRO A 271 -23.02 -6.37 12.22
C PRO A 271 -22.12 -7.59 11.93
N ALA A 272 -21.71 -7.79 10.69
CA ALA A 272 -20.80 -8.88 10.31
C ALA A 272 -19.47 -8.78 11.04
N MET A 273 -18.88 -7.60 11.12
CA MET A 273 -17.63 -7.37 11.84
C MET A 273 -17.77 -7.55 13.35
N ARG A 274 -18.90 -7.16 13.94
CA ARG A 274 -19.16 -7.38 15.37
C ARG A 274 -19.24 -8.85 15.73
N ASN A 275 -19.71 -9.67 14.80
CA ASN A 275 -19.90 -11.10 14.98
C ASN A 275 -18.70 -11.92 14.45
N PHE A 276 -17.70 -11.27 13.86
CA PHE A 276 -16.52 -11.94 13.30
C PHE A 276 -15.79 -12.77 14.36
N GLY A 277 -15.53 -14.03 14.07
CA GLY A 277 -14.85 -14.94 14.97
C GLY A 277 -15.65 -15.41 16.19
N THR A 278 -16.88 -14.91 16.41
CA THR A 278 -17.70 -15.26 17.58
C THR A 278 -18.66 -16.44 17.31
N ILE A 279 -18.95 -16.73 16.04
CA ILE A 279 -19.90 -17.75 15.64
C ILE A 279 -19.16 -19.02 15.21
N SER A 280 -19.43 -20.13 15.90
CA SER A 280 -18.96 -21.45 15.46
C SER A 280 -19.64 -21.84 14.15
N THR A 281 -18.86 -22.16 13.11
CA THR A 281 -19.36 -22.60 11.81
C THR A 281 -20.23 -23.86 11.84
N LYS A 282 -20.25 -24.58 12.96
CA LYS A 282 -21.07 -25.78 13.12
C LYS A 282 -22.57 -25.53 13.19
N ASN A 283 -23.02 -24.32 13.45
CA ASN A 283 -24.43 -23.97 13.61
C ASN A 283 -24.83 -22.71 12.81
N LEU A 284 -24.08 -22.35 11.78
CA LEU A 284 -24.43 -21.24 10.92
C LEU A 284 -25.70 -21.56 10.12
N ILE A 285 -26.82 -21.12 10.64
CA ILE A 285 -27.97 -20.76 9.81
C ILE A 285 -27.67 -19.35 9.32
N TYR A 286 -27.62 -19.18 8.03
CA TYR A 286 -27.35 -17.91 7.36
C TYR A 286 -28.02 -16.74 8.08
N ALA A 287 -27.24 -15.85 8.62
CA ALA A 287 -27.71 -14.62 9.22
C ALA A 287 -26.86 -13.48 8.68
N GLU A 288 -27.02 -13.19 7.40
CA GLU A 288 -26.51 -11.96 6.84
C GLU A 288 -27.18 -10.77 7.53
N GLY A 289 -26.38 -9.93 8.16
CA GLY A 289 -26.83 -8.64 8.65
C GLY A 289 -27.60 -8.65 9.98
N ILE A 290 -27.40 -9.67 10.81
CA ILE A 290 -27.89 -9.65 12.19
C ILE A 290 -26.76 -9.31 13.16
#